data_0b370e810fcec5d3cb718132e92150e7
#
_entry.id   0b370e810fcec5d3cb718132e92150e7
#
_cell.length_a   1.000
_cell.length_b   1.000
_cell.length_c   1.000
_cell.angle_alpha   90.00
_cell.angle_beta   90.00
_cell.angle_gamma   90.00
#
_symmetry.space_group_name_H-M   'P 1'
#
loop_
_entity.id
_entity.type
_entity.pdbx_description
1 polymer ?
#
loop_
_entity_poly.entity_id
_entity_poly.type
_entity_poly.pdbx_seq_one_letter_code
_entity_poly.pdbx_strand_id
1 'polypeptide(L)'
;EVLARHIEPEIHQTGLESLVLDLARWGCRDPDQLFWLDPPPPGPWRAAVQRLRGLGALDGQDAITDLGRRLNDLPLTPELAALVVRGRDAGLAASAARVAVLLSERMPGLDRQVDLAERLRRFSARPGDWPLLQRALSRLNGDRKDGAAPDGAAPGGAAPGGALGLLLADTFPDRIARRRD
;
A
#
# COMPACT_ATOMS: atom_id res chain seq x y z
N GLU A 1 -7.88 -28.59 25.14
CA GLU A 1 -7.42 -27.45 24.33
C GLU A 1 -6.34 -26.73 25.13
N VAL A 2 -5.05 -26.89 24.76
CA VAL A 2 -3.92 -26.28 25.48
C VAL A 2 -3.75 -24.89 24.87
N LEU A 3 -4.18 -23.86 25.58
CA LEU A 3 -3.88 -22.48 25.24
C LEU A 3 -2.36 -22.28 25.19
N ALA A 4 -1.87 -21.69 24.08
CA ALA A 4 -0.46 -21.36 23.96
C ALA A 4 -0.06 -20.44 25.12
N ARG A 5 1.02 -20.79 25.84
CA ARG A 5 1.50 -20.07 27.04
C ARG A 5 2.01 -18.66 26.75
N HIS A 6 2.29 -18.33 25.48
CA HIS A 6 2.81 -17.03 25.04
C HIS A 6 2.14 -16.65 23.74
N ILE A 7 1.79 -15.37 23.61
CA ILE A 7 1.38 -14.77 22.33
C ILE A 7 2.67 -14.58 21.53
N GLU A 8 2.68 -15.11 20.30
CA GLU A 8 3.83 -14.94 19.40
C GLU A 8 3.98 -13.44 19.06
N PRO A 9 5.21 -12.89 19.15
CA PRO A 9 5.45 -11.48 18.84
C PRO A 9 4.97 -11.08 17.44
N GLU A 10 4.39 -9.88 17.31
CA GLU A 10 3.85 -9.38 16.04
C GLU A 10 4.90 -9.33 14.93
N ILE A 11 6.16 -9.05 15.28
CA ILE A 11 7.29 -9.01 14.34
C ILE A 11 7.53 -10.35 13.61
N HIS A 12 7.02 -11.44 14.15
CA HIS A 12 7.12 -12.78 13.53
C HIS A 12 5.91 -13.12 12.67
N GLN A 13 4.79 -12.37 12.80
CA GLN A 13 3.51 -12.68 12.17
C GLN A 13 3.15 -11.71 11.03
N THR A 14 3.76 -10.53 10.97
CA THR A 14 3.44 -9.47 10.01
C THR A 14 4.52 -9.29 8.95
N GLY A 15 4.16 -8.67 7.81
CA GLY A 15 5.14 -8.24 6.82
C GLY A 15 6.05 -7.16 7.38
N LEU A 16 7.34 -7.26 7.09
CA LEU A 16 8.37 -6.37 7.65
C LEU A 16 8.71 -5.18 6.75
N GLU A 17 8.01 -5.00 5.63
CA GLU A 17 8.31 -3.96 4.63
C GLU A 17 8.27 -2.55 5.23
N SER A 18 7.26 -2.24 6.03
CA SER A 18 7.14 -0.93 6.69
C SER A 18 8.29 -0.71 7.67
N LEU A 19 8.60 -1.71 8.50
CA LEU A 19 9.71 -1.64 9.45
C LEU A 19 11.06 -1.44 8.76
N VAL A 20 11.33 -2.21 7.70
CA VAL A 20 12.58 -2.09 6.93
C VAL A 20 12.69 -0.69 6.31
N LEU A 21 11.59 -0.15 5.78
CA LEU A 21 11.57 1.17 5.16
C LEU A 21 11.79 2.29 6.20
N ASP A 22 11.18 2.17 7.38
CA ASP A 22 11.37 3.11 8.49
C ASP A 22 12.83 3.11 8.96
N LEU A 23 13.43 1.94 9.14
CA LEU A 23 14.83 1.82 9.56
C LEU A 23 15.79 2.36 8.48
N ALA A 24 15.53 2.08 7.21
CA ALA A 24 16.31 2.65 6.10
C ALA A 24 16.21 4.18 6.06
N ARG A 25 15.05 4.75 6.42
CA ARG A 25 14.89 6.21 6.56
C ARG A 25 15.75 6.79 7.69
N TRP A 26 15.95 6.06 8.76
CA TRP A 26 16.86 6.44 9.86
C TRP A 26 18.33 6.18 9.54
N GLY A 27 18.62 5.54 8.39
CA GLY A 27 19.98 5.18 7.98
C GLY A 27 20.44 3.81 8.50
N CYS A 28 19.58 3.07 9.21
CA CYS A 28 19.85 1.71 9.66
C CYS A 28 19.46 0.71 8.58
N ARG A 29 20.43 -0.06 8.07
CA ARG A 29 20.25 -1.07 7.01
C ARG A 29 20.36 -2.50 7.51
N ASP A 30 21.00 -2.66 8.67
CA ASP A 30 21.23 -3.94 9.31
C ASP A 30 20.51 -3.99 10.65
N PRO A 31 19.50 -4.87 10.82
CA PRO A 31 18.74 -4.96 12.06
C PRO A 31 19.62 -5.36 13.25
N ASP A 32 20.75 -6.05 13.03
CA ASP A 32 21.66 -6.48 14.10
C ASP A 32 22.40 -5.32 14.77
N GLN A 33 22.33 -4.09 14.19
CA GLN A 33 22.85 -2.88 14.81
C GLN A 33 21.94 -2.33 15.92
N LEU A 34 20.72 -2.86 16.05
CA LEU A 34 19.74 -2.42 17.01
C LEU A 34 19.53 -3.44 18.11
N PHE A 35 19.18 -2.96 19.30
CA PHE A 35 18.76 -3.82 20.38
C PHE A 35 17.27 -4.14 20.27
N TRP A 36 16.96 -5.44 20.11
CA TRP A 36 15.59 -5.93 20.00
C TRP A 36 15.20 -6.72 21.25
N LEU A 37 13.95 -6.60 21.67
CA LEU A 37 13.38 -7.56 22.61
C LEU A 37 13.20 -8.92 21.90
N ASP A 38 12.60 -8.88 20.70
CA ASP A 38 12.45 -10.00 19.80
C ASP A 38 12.99 -9.58 18.42
N PRO A 39 14.11 -10.13 17.94
CA PRO A 39 14.72 -9.71 16.69
C PRO A 39 13.87 -10.15 15.48
N PRO A 40 13.88 -9.37 14.39
CA PRO A 40 13.17 -9.73 13.17
C PRO A 40 13.74 -11.02 12.57
N PRO A 41 12.87 -11.96 12.12
CA PRO A 41 13.34 -13.20 11.52
C PRO A 41 14.14 -12.93 10.23
N PRO A 42 15.34 -13.54 10.03
CA PRO A 42 16.21 -13.21 8.89
C PRO A 42 15.58 -13.51 7.51
N GLY A 43 14.71 -14.54 7.42
CA GLY A 43 14.01 -14.88 6.17
C GLY A 43 13.02 -13.80 5.75
N PRO A 44 12.02 -13.48 6.57
CA PRO A 44 11.08 -12.38 6.36
C PRO A 44 11.75 -11.03 6.15
N TRP A 45 12.82 -10.71 6.88
CA TRP A 45 13.61 -9.49 6.69
C TRP A 45 14.16 -9.39 5.26
N ARG A 46 14.90 -10.42 4.80
CA ARG A 46 15.44 -10.46 3.44
C ARG A 46 14.35 -10.36 2.38
N ALA A 47 13.23 -11.03 2.58
CA ALA A 47 12.10 -10.96 1.65
C ALA A 47 11.52 -9.53 1.58
N ALA A 48 11.40 -8.84 2.71
CA ALA A 48 10.94 -7.44 2.75
C ALA A 48 11.91 -6.50 2.03
N VAL A 49 13.23 -6.64 2.26
CA VAL A 49 14.27 -5.87 1.54
C VAL A 49 14.16 -6.08 0.04
N GLN A 50 14.04 -7.34 -0.43
CA GLN A 50 13.90 -7.63 -1.85
C GLN A 50 12.64 -7.03 -2.46
N ARG A 51 11.49 -7.10 -1.76
CA ARG A 51 10.26 -6.45 -2.21
C ARG A 51 10.41 -4.93 -2.31
N LEU A 52 11.02 -4.28 -1.32
CA LEU A 52 11.26 -2.85 -1.34
C LEU A 52 12.24 -2.41 -2.44
N ARG A 53 13.26 -3.23 -2.76
CA ARG A 53 14.11 -3.02 -3.93
C ARG A 53 13.32 -3.16 -5.23
N GLY A 54 12.46 -4.18 -5.34
CA GLY A 54 11.57 -4.38 -6.49
C GLY A 54 10.60 -3.21 -6.70
N LEU A 55 10.11 -2.59 -5.62
CA LEU A 55 9.30 -1.37 -5.67
C LEU A 55 10.11 -0.12 -6.05
N GLY A 56 11.45 -0.17 -5.96
CA GLY A 56 12.34 0.97 -6.12
C GLY A 56 12.41 1.87 -4.87
N ALA A 57 11.92 1.39 -3.72
CA ALA A 57 11.97 2.11 -2.46
C ALA A 57 13.36 2.07 -1.80
N LEU A 58 14.11 1.00 -2.06
CA LEU A 58 15.51 0.85 -1.68
C LEU A 58 16.37 0.69 -2.93
N ASP A 59 17.61 1.18 -2.86
CA ASP A 59 18.62 0.95 -3.89
C ASP A 59 19.35 -0.40 -3.72
N GLY A 60 20.36 -0.66 -4.56
CA GLY A 60 21.17 -1.88 -4.51
C GLY A 60 22.00 -2.05 -3.24
N GLN A 61 22.19 -0.99 -2.44
CA GLN A 61 22.91 -0.95 -1.17
C GLN A 61 21.97 -0.83 0.03
N ASP A 62 20.67 -1.07 -0.14
CA ASP A 62 19.61 -0.95 0.87
C ASP A 62 19.43 0.47 1.45
N ALA A 63 19.93 1.48 0.75
CA ALA A 63 19.64 2.86 1.12
C ALA A 63 18.26 3.26 0.59
N ILE A 64 17.55 4.09 1.38
CA ILE A 64 16.24 4.61 0.99
C ILE A 64 16.40 5.58 -0.19
N THR A 65 15.60 5.37 -1.24
CA THR A 65 15.53 6.25 -2.41
C THR A 65 14.58 7.43 -2.16
N ASP A 66 14.52 8.39 -3.09
CA ASP A 66 13.53 9.47 -3.03
C ASP A 66 12.10 8.93 -3.17
N LEU A 67 11.91 7.88 -3.99
CA LEU A 67 10.63 7.16 -4.04
C LEU A 67 10.33 6.53 -2.67
N GLY A 68 11.29 5.83 -2.06
CA GLY A 68 11.12 5.24 -0.74
C GLY A 68 10.70 6.24 0.33
N ARG A 69 11.26 7.46 0.33
CA ARG A 69 10.84 8.54 1.26
C ARG A 69 9.39 8.95 1.01
N ARG A 70 8.99 9.13 -0.26
CA ARG A 70 7.60 9.45 -0.63
C ARG A 70 6.62 8.35 -0.21
N LEU A 71 7.03 7.08 -0.29
CA LEU A 71 6.22 5.95 0.18
C LEU A 71 6.06 5.97 1.70
N ASN A 72 7.15 6.18 2.41
CA ASN A 72 7.20 6.19 3.87
C ASN A 72 6.42 7.36 4.51
N ASP A 73 6.19 8.45 3.78
CA ASP A 73 5.38 9.59 4.23
C ASP A 73 3.87 9.28 4.22
N LEU A 74 3.43 8.18 3.62
CA LEU A 74 2.01 7.80 3.55
C LEU A 74 1.65 6.77 4.65
N PRO A 75 0.48 6.91 5.31
CA PRO A 75 0.02 5.97 6.33
C PRO A 75 -0.54 4.69 5.70
N LEU A 76 0.24 4.03 4.88
CA LEU A 76 -0.10 2.83 4.10
C LEU A 76 1.07 1.85 4.11
N THR A 77 0.80 0.58 3.79
CA THR A 77 1.88 -0.36 3.48
C THR A 77 2.65 0.12 2.24
N PRO A 78 3.96 -0.17 2.11
CA PRO A 78 4.77 0.31 1.00
C PRO A 78 4.20 0.02 -0.39
N GLU A 79 3.56 -1.14 -0.58
CA GLU A 79 2.91 -1.49 -1.85
C GLU A 79 1.72 -0.58 -2.16
N LEU A 80 0.85 -0.33 -1.17
CA LEU A 80 -0.29 0.57 -1.35
C LEU A 80 0.14 2.02 -1.48
N ALA A 81 1.20 2.42 -0.77
CA ALA A 81 1.83 3.71 -0.93
C ALA A 81 2.39 3.88 -2.36
N ALA A 82 3.03 2.83 -2.93
CA ALA A 82 3.53 2.84 -4.30
C ALA A 82 2.39 3.01 -5.31
N LEU A 83 1.26 2.33 -5.11
CA LEU A 83 0.07 2.52 -5.94
C LEU A 83 -0.40 3.98 -5.95
N VAL A 84 -0.47 4.62 -4.77
CA VAL A 84 -0.89 6.02 -4.65
C VAL A 84 0.11 6.97 -5.29
N VAL A 85 1.41 6.80 -5.03
CA VAL A 85 2.47 7.66 -5.56
C VAL A 85 2.54 7.56 -7.09
N ARG A 86 2.59 6.35 -7.64
CA ARG A 86 2.59 6.11 -9.09
C ARG A 86 1.29 6.59 -9.75
N GLY A 87 0.16 6.41 -9.06
CA GLY A 87 -1.13 6.92 -9.53
C GLY A 87 -1.16 8.45 -9.60
N ARG A 88 -0.54 9.14 -8.64
CA ARG A 88 -0.37 10.61 -8.70
C ARG A 88 0.47 11.02 -9.90
N ASP A 89 1.60 10.35 -10.11
CA ASP A 89 2.52 10.63 -11.22
C ASP A 89 1.87 10.34 -12.60
N ALA A 90 0.92 9.39 -12.65
CA ALA A 90 0.17 9.03 -13.86
C ALA A 90 -1.14 9.83 -14.06
N GLY A 91 -1.46 10.81 -13.21
CA GLY A 91 -2.72 11.56 -13.29
C GLY A 91 -3.97 10.79 -12.82
N LEU A 92 -3.78 9.69 -12.11
CA LEU A 92 -4.83 8.81 -11.57
C LEU A 92 -4.95 8.91 -10.04
N ALA A 93 -4.59 10.06 -9.47
CA ALA A 93 -4.44 10.26 -8.03
C ALA A 93 -5.67 9.84 -7.22
N ALA A 94 -6.87 10.29 -7.62
CA ALA A 94 -8.10 10.00 -6.89
C ALA A 94 -8.49 8.52 -6.99
N SER A 95 -8.32 7.91 -8.16
CA SER A 95 -8.62 6.49 -8.38
C SER A 95 -7.66 5.59 -7.61
N ALA A 96 -6.36 5.88 -7.64
CA ALA A 96 -5.34 5.15 -6.90
C ALA A 96 -5.56 5.25 -5.38
N ALA A 97 -5.86 6.43 -4.85
CA ALA A 97 -6.16 6.63 -3.45
C ALA A 97 -7.40 5.83 -2.99
N ARG A 98 -8.49 5.85 -3.78
CA ARG A 98 -9.70 5.06 -3.48
C ARG A 98 -9.40 3.56 -3.45
N VAL A 99 -8.64 3.05 -4.41
CA VAL A 99 -8.25 1.64 -4.46
C VAL A 99 -7.36 1.29 -3.27
N ALA A 100 -6.36 2.11 -2.95
CA ALA A 100 -5.49 1.88 -1.81
C ALA A 100 -6.29 1.79 -0.50
N VAL A 101 -7.23 2.70 -0.27
CA VAL A 101 -8.11 2.68 0.91
C VAL A 101 -9.02 1.45 0.93
N LEU A 102 -9.60 1.04 -0.22
CA LEU A 102 -10.42 -0.16 -0.32
C LEU A 102 -9.64 -1.45 -0.05
N LEU A 103 -8.32 -1.46 -0.30
CA LEU A 103 -7.45 -2.60 -0.05
C LEU A 103 -6.84 -2.59 1.35
N SER A 104 -6.66 -1.42 1.99
CA SER A 104 -6.10 -1.29 3.34
C SER A 104 -7.12 -1.57 4.45
N GLU A 105 -8.40 -1.27 4.21
CA GLU A 105 -9.45 -1.35 5.23
C GLU A 105 -10.37 -2.54 5.01
N ARG A 106 -10.65 -3.27 6.10
CA ARG A 106 -11.70 -4.31 6.08
C ARG A 106 -13.07 -3.64 6.22
N MET A 107 -13.96 -3.92 5.26
CA MET A 107 -15.28 -3.32 5.23
C MET A 107 -16.39 -4.38 5.19
N PRO A 108 -17.14 -4.55 6.29
CA PRO A 108 -18.29 -5.43 6.29
C PRO A 108 -19.27 -5.06 5.16
N GLY A 109 -19.59 -6.02 4.30
CA GLY A 109 -20.50 -5.82 3.17
C GLY A 109 -19.81 -5.54 1.83
N LEU A 110 -18.62 -4.89 1.77
CA LEU A 110 -17.81 -4.79 0.56
C LEU A 110 -16.84 -5.96 0.41
N ASP A 111 -16.40 -6.57 1.51
CA ASP A 111 -15.42 -7.67 1.50
C ASP A 111 -15.95 -8.95 0.84
N ARG A 112 -17.27 -9.11 0.72
CA ARG A 112 -17.89 -10.23 0.01
C ARG A 112 -17.79 -10.11 -1.52
N GLN A 113 -17.46 -8.92 -2.03
CA GLN A 113 -17.27 -8.69 -3.46
C GLN A 113 -15.80 -8.90 -3.82
N VAL A 114 -15.54 -9.88 -4.66
CA VAL A 114 -14.20 -10.18 -5.18
C VAL A 114 -13.78 -9.17 -6.25
N ASP A 115 -14.76 -8.64 -7.02
CA ASP A 115 -14.50 -7.67 -8.10
C ASP A 115 -14.20 -6.28 -7.52
N LEU A 116 -12.95 -5.84 -7.67
CA LEU A 116 -12.48 -4.53 -7.22
C LEU A 116 -13.19 -3.37 -7.95
N ALA A 117 -13.53 -3.55 -9.23
CA ALA A 117 -14.22 -2.51 -10.01
C ALA A 117 -15.65 -2.30 -9.46
N GLU A 118 -16.33 -3.38 -9.06
CA GLU A 118 -17.64 -3.28 -8.43
C GLU A 118 -17.55 -2.65 -7.04
N ARG A 119 -16.53 -3.01 -6.23
CA ARG A 119 -16.28 -2.38 -4.92
C ARG A 119 -16.06 -0.88 -5.09
N LEU A 120 -15.25 -0.49 -6.07
CA LEU A 120 -14.95 0.91 -6.37
C LEU A 120 -16.21 1.68 -6.82
N ARG A 121 -17.04 1.08 -7.69
CA ARG A 121 -18.32 1.67 -8.13
C ARG A 121 -19.27 1.90 -6.95
N ARG A 122 -19.46 0.92 -6.08
CA ARG A 122 -20.32 1.03 -4.88
C ARG A 122 -19.83 2.10 -3.94
N PHE A 123 -18.53 2.13 -3.66
CA PHE A 123 -17.93 3.16 -2.83
C PHE A 123 -18.12 4.57 -3.42
N SER A 124 -17.95 4.72 -4.73
CA SER A 124 -18.11 6.00 -5.43
C SER A 124 -19.58 6.46 -5.52
N ALA A 125 -20.52 5.50 -5.62
CA ALA A 125 -21.95 5.81 -5.71
C ALA A 125 -22.55 6.29 -4.38
N ARG A 126 -22.06 5.79 -3.25
CA ARG A 126 -22.61 6.13 -1.91
C ARG A 126 -21.47 6.34 -0.90
N PRO A 127 -20.67 7.38 -1.06
CA PRO A 127 -19.51 7.59 -0.17
C PRO A 127 -19.92 7.81 1.29
N GLY A 128 -21.12 8.34 1.56
CA GLY A 128 -21.65 8.54 2.91
C GLY A 128 -21.88 7.25 3.71
N ASP A 129 -22.09 6.12 3.04
CA ASP A 129 -22.27 4.81 3.69
C ASP A 129 -20.94 4.30 4.30
N TRP A 130 -19.80 4.94 3.99
CA TRP A 130 -18.47 4.46 4.33
C TRP A 130 -17.62 5.55 5.02
N PRO A 131 -18.00 6.01 6.23
CA PRO A 131 -17.32 7.13 6.89
C PRO A 131 -15.84 6.86 7.20
N LEU A 132 -15.46 5.60 7.49
CA LEU A 132 -14.06 5.24 7.74
C LEU A 132 -13.21 5.39 6.46
N LEU A 133 -13.72 4.91 5.32
CA LEU A 133 -13.03 5.06 4.04
C LEU A 133 -12.91 6.54 3.64
N GLN A 134 -13.92 7.37 3.92
CA GLN A 134 -13.86 8.81 3.68
C GLN A 134 -12.78 9.48 4.53
N ARG A 135 -12.66 9.10 5.81
CA ARG A 135 -11.59 9.62 6.69
C ARG A 135 -10.21 9.19 6.22
N ALA A 136 -10.05 7.93 5.79
CA ALA A 136 -8.79 7.43 5.24
C ALA A 136 -8.41 8.18 3.95
N LEU A 137 -9.36 8.39 3.03
CA LEU A 137 -9.16 9.21 1.83
C LEU A 137 -8.79 10.66 2.16
N SER A 138 -9.45 11.27 3.15
CA SER A 138 -9.14 12.64 3.58
C SER A 138 -7.71 12.75 4.11
N ARG A 139 -7.24 11.76 4.85
CA ARG A 139 -5.83 11.71 5.32
C ARG A 139 -4.86 11.61 4.15
N LEU A 140 -5.11 10.72 3.18
CA LEU A 140 -4.27 10.59 2.00
C LEU A 140 -4.27 11.85 1.10
N ASN A 141 -5.38 12.59 1.06
CA ASN A 141 -5.51 13.80 0.27
C ASN A 141 -5.06 15.06 1.04
N GLY A 142 -5.07 15.04 2.38
CA GLY A 142 -4.70 16.17 3.24
C GLY A 142 -3.24 16.57 3.16
N ASP A 143 -2.34 15.67 2.75
CA ASP A 143 -0.94 15.97 2.43
C ASP A 143 -0.73 16.68 1.08
N ARG A 144 -1.82 17.01 0.37
CA ARG A 144 -1.76 17.82 -0.85
C ARG A 144 -1.56 19.30 -0.51
N LYS A 145 -0.36 19.69 -0.20
CA LYS A 145 0.05 21.09 -0.29
C LYS A 145 0.32 21.56 -1.75
N ASP A 146 0.35 20.63 -2.68
CA ASP A 146 0.62 20.93 -4.09
C ASP A 146 -0.63 20.70 -4.93
N GLY A 147 -1.11 21.81 -5.53
CA GLY A 147 -2.35 21.96 -6.26
C GLY A 147 -2.52 21.14 -7.55
N ALA A 148 -2.36 19.82 -7.45
CA ALA A 148 -2.73 18.93 -8.54
C ALA A 148 -4.26 18.89 -8.67
N ALA A 149 -4.75 19.25 -9.85
CA ALA A 149 -6.16 19.19 -10.23
C ALA A 149 -6.78 17.81 -9.88
N PRO A 150 -8.08 17.75 -9.52
CA PRO A 150 -8.79 16.48 -9.49
C PRO A 150 -8.60 15.78 -10.83
N ASP A 151 -8.51 14.45 -10.82
CA ASP A 151 -8.52 13.64 -12.05
C ASP A 151 -9.54 14.27 -12.99
N GLY A 152 -9.19 14.61 -14.20
CA GLY A 152 -10.04 15.26 -15.19
C GLY A 152 -11.26 14.41 -15.62
N ALA A 153 -11.66 13.50 -14.77
CA ALA A 153 -12.86 12.70 -14.85
C ALA A 153 -14.00 13.42 -14.12
N ALA A 154 -15.03 13.71 -14.85
CA ALA A 154 -16.33 14.13 -14.35
C ALA A 154 -16.76 13.26 -13.14
N PRO A 155 -17.58 13.79 -12.20
CA PRO A 155 -18.13 13.02 -11.10
C PRO A 155 -18.91 11.81 -11.67
N GLY A 156 -18.36 10.63 -11.56
CA GLY A 156 -18.90 9.38 -12.13
C GLY A 156 -18.03 8.74 -13.24
N GLY A 157 -16.99 9.40 -13.72
CA GLY A 157 -16.05 8.85 -14.69
C GLY A 157 -15.21 7.76 -14.06
N ALA A 158 -15.47 6.48 -14.40
CA ALA A 158 -14.52 5.42 -14.19
C ALA A 158 -13.21 5.86 -14.85
N ALA A 159 -12.10 5.84 -14.10
CA ALA A 159 -10.78 5.84 -14.74
C ALA A 159 -10.84 4.78 -15.85
N PRO A 160 -10.32 5.03 -17.05
CA PRO A 160 -10.34 4.04 -18.11
C PRO A 160 -9.76 2.75 -17.53
N GLY A 161 -10.61 1.72 -17.43
CA GLY A 161 -10.32 0.49 -16.66
C GLY A 161 -8.98 -0.15 -17.01
N GLY A 162 -8.46 0.14 -18.20
CA GLY A 162 -7.12 -0.22 -18.64
C GLY A 162 -6.00 0.48 -17.88
N ALA A 163 -6.06 1.79 -17.66
CA ALA A 163 -4.97 2.54 -17.02
C ALA A 163 -4.81 2.15 -15.55
N LEU A 164 -5.92 2.01 -14.81
CA LEU A 164 -5.90 1.54 -13.44
C LEU A 164 -5.43 0.08 -13.35
N GLY A 165 -5.87 -0.77 -14.28
CA GLY A 165 -5.41 -2.16 -14.37
C GLY A 165 -3.91 -2.28 -14.60
N LEU A 166 -3.35 -1.46 -15.49
CA LEU A 166 -1.90 -1.40 -15.72
C LEU A 166 -1.15 -0.90 -14.47
N LEU A 167 -1.66 0.11 -13.79
CA LEU A 167 -1.08 0.60 -12.54
C LEU A 167 -1.07 -0.46 -11.44
N LEU A 168 -2.14 -1.25 -11.31
CA LEU A 168 -2.22 -2.38 -10.39
C LEU A 168 -1.24 -3.49 -10.77
N ALA A 169 -1.13 -3.81 -12.06
CA ALA A 169 -0.21 -4.82 -12.57
C ALA A 169 1.26 -4.43 -12.32
N ASP A 170 1.61 -3.16 -12.50
CA ASP A 170 2.95 -2.64 -12.21
C ASP A 170 3.27 -2.61 -10.70
N THR A 171 2.26 -2.39 -9.87
CA THR A 171 2.44 -2.32 -8.41
C THR A 171 2.47 -3.70 -7.76
N PHE A 172 1.71 -4.66 -8.29
CA PHE A 172 1.55 -6.01 -7.74
C PHE A 172 1.86 -7.09 -8.81
N PRO A 173 3.08 -7.15 -9.35
CA PRO A 173 3.42 -8.06 -10.44
C PRO A 173 3.28 -9.54 -10.06
N ASP A 174 3.50 -9.89 -8.80
CA ASP A 174 3.38 -11.23 -8.22
C ASP A 174 1.92 -11.68 -7.99
N ARG A 175 0.95 -10.78 -8.12
CA ARG A 175 -0.49 -11.07 -7.99
C ARG A 175 -1.22 -11.17 -9.32
N ILE A 176 -0.50 -11.15 -10.45
CA ILE A 176 -1.08 -11.29 -11.77
C ILE A 176 -1.28 -12.78 -12.08
N ALA A 177 -2.55 -13.17 -12.26
CA ALA A 177 -2.89 -14.50 -12.73
C ALA A 177 -3.21 -14.47 -14.23
N ARG A 178 -2.60 -15.37 -15.00
CA ARG A 178 -2.97 -15.61 -16.41
C ARG A 178 -4.13 -16.59 -16.45
N ARG A 179 -5.22 -16.23 -17.14
CA ARG A 179 -6.32 -17.15 -17.42
C ARG A 179 -5.76 -18.32 -18.22
N ARG A 180 -5.99 -19.55 -17.75
CA ARG A 180 -5.77 -20.76 -18.54
C ARG A 180 -7.06 -21.00 -19.33
N ASP A 181 -6.90 -21.11 -20.64
CA ASP A 181 -7.99 -21.55 -21.54
C ASP A 181 -8.31 -23.02 -21.30
#